data_2d741bf0d9655fbbc311a8f736e2457d
#
_entry.id   2d741bf0d9655fbbc311a8f736e2457d
#
_cell.length_a   1.000
_cell.length_b   1.000
_cell.length_c   1.000
_cell.angle_alpha   90.00
_cell.angle_beta   90.00
_cell.angle_gamma   90.00
#
_symmetry.space_group_name_H-M   'P 1'
#
loop_
_entity.id
_entity.type
_entity.pdbx_description
1 polymer ?
#
loop_
_entity_poly.entity_id
_entity_poly.type
_entity_poly.pdbx_seq_one_letter_code
_entity_poly.pdbx_strand_id
1 'polypeptide(L)' 'METKTTATEHHTTAAKHHESAAKHHREAAKALDAGKPEQAAAHAQVANGHLAHATDSATDVSKLQASKQGEAAKGAKAA' A
#
# COMPACT_ATOMS: atom_id res chain seq x y z
N MET A 1 13.03 -10.73 14.97
CA MET A 1 12.43 -9.55 15.54
C MET A 1 12.39 -8.35 14.61
N GLU A 2 13.53 -8.02 13.98
CA GLU A 2 13.58 -6.91 13.01
C GLU A 2 12.63 -7.13 11.85
N THR A 3 12.55 -8.35 11.31
CA THR A 3 11.67 -8.68 10.19
C THR A 3 10.20 -8.42 10.55
N LYS A 4 9.80 -8.82 11.77
CA LYS A 4 8.43 -8.61 12.25
C LYS A 4 8.11 -7.12 12.39
N THR A 5 9.03 -6.34 12.99
CA THR A 5 8.86 -4.90 13.15
C THR A 5 8.77 -4.21 11.79
N THR A 6 9.66 -4.57 10.85
CA THR A 6 9.66 -4.00 9.51
C THR A 6 8.36 -4.33 8.77
N ALA A 7 7.88 -5.57 8.87
CA ALA A 7 6.61 -5.95 8.24
C ALA A 7 5.45 -5.17 8.84
N THR A 8 5.44 -4.99 10.17
CA THR A 8 4.42 -4.20 10.84
C THR A 8 4.43 -2.76 10.36
N GLU A 9 5.61 -2.16 10.22
CA GLU A 9 5.75 -0.79 9.71
C GLU A 9 5.24 -0.67 8.28
N HIS A 10 5.56 -1.62 7.42
CA HIS A 10 5.08 -1.61 6.03
C HIS A 10 3.57 -1.74 5.96
N HIS A 11 2.97 -2.61 6.77
CA HIS A 11 1.52 -2.75 6.81
C HIS A 11 0.85 -1.49 7.32
N THR A 12 1.40 -0.87 8.37
CA THR A 12 0.87 0.38 8.92
C THR A 12 0.95 1.49 7.89
N THR A 13 2.07 1.60 7.18
CA THR A 13 2.26 2.59 6.12
C THR A 13 1.29 2.36 4.97
N ALA A 14 1.13 1.11 4.55
CA ALA A 14 0.19 0.75 3.49
C ALA A 14 -1.24 1.14 3.88
N ALA A 15 -1.65 0.86 5.11
CA ALA A 15 -2.99 1.22 5.59
C ALA A 15 -3.22 2.73 5.54
N LYS A 16 -2.23 3.52 5.96
CA LYS A 16 -2.32 4.99 5.90
C LYS A 16 -2.49 5.49 4.48
N HIS A 17 -1.73 4.93 3.55
CA HIS A 17 -1.83 5.34 2.14
C HIS A 17 -3.16 4.92 1.53
N HIS A 18 -3.68 3.75 1.88
CA HIS A 18 -5.02 3.33 1.42
C HIS A 18 -6.11 4.24 1.96
N GLU A 19 -6.02 4.64 3.23
CA GLU A 19 -6.97 5.57 3.83
C GLU A 19 -6.92 6.92 3.15
N SER A 20 -5.73 7.44 2.87
CA SER A 20 -5.55 8.70 2.16
C SER A 20 -6.08 8.61 0.72
N ALA A 21 -5.82 7.50 0.04
CA ALA A 21 -6.35 7.28 -1.31
C ALA A 21 -7.87 7.30 -1.30
N ALA A 22 -8.49 6.60 -0.35
CA ALA A 22 -9.95 6.57 -0.22
C ALA A 22 -10.51 7.97 0.02
N LYS A 23 -9.87 8.76 0.87
CA LYS A 23 -10.28 10.13 1.15
C LYS A 23 -10.26 10.98 -0.12
N HIS A 24 -9.16 10.92 -0.87
CA HIS A 24 -9.04 11.71 -2.10
C HIS A 24 -9.98 11.23 -3.19
N HIS A 25 -10.29 9.95 -3.27
CA HIS A 25 -11.32 9.46 -4.18
C HIS A 25 -12.69 10.02 -3.83
N ARG A 26 -13.04 10.09 -2.54
CA ARG A 26 -14.29 10.69 -2.11
C ARG A 26 -14.35 12.18 -2.45
N GLU A 27 -13.24 12.89 -2.28
CA GLU A 27 -13.17 14.31 -2.67
C GLU A 27 -13.29 14.49 -4.18
N ALA A 28 -12.71 13.57 -4.96
CA ALA A 28 -12.86 13.60 -6.42
C ALA A 28 -14.32 13.43 -6.82
N ALA A 29 -15.04 12.50 -6.18
CA ALA A 29 -16.46 12.28 -6.43
C ALA A 29 -17.28 13.54 -6.12
N LYS A 30 -17.00 14.18 -4.99
CA LYS A 30 -17.68 15.44 -4.63
C LYS A 30 -17.40 16.53 -5.63
N ALA A 31 -16.16 16.63 -6.11
CA ALA A 31 -15.78 17.64 -7.11
C ALA A 31 -16.51 17.41 -8.43
N LEU A 32 -16.64 16.15 -8.87
CA LEU A 32 -17.40 15.82 -10.07
C LEU A 32 -18.87 16.20 -9.92
N ASP A 33 -19.47 15.87 -8.78
CA ASP A 33 -20.88 16.22 -8.50
C ASP A 33 -21.08 17.74 -8.49
N ALA A 34 -20.07 18.49 -8.07
CA ALA A 34 -20.10 19.95 -8.04
C ALA A 34 -19.73 20.57 -9.41
N GLY A 35 -19.47 19.77 -10.42
CA GLY A 35 -19.10 20.27 -11.74
C GLY A 35 -17.68 20.83 -11.82
N LYS A 36 -16.76 20.27 -11.02
CA LYS A 36 -15.36 20.73 -10.96
C LYS A 36 -14.39 19.61 -11.39
N PRO A 37 -14.36 19.31 -12.69
CA PRO A 37 -13.59 18.17 -13.18
C PRO A 37 -12.08 18.31 -12.97
N GLU A 38 -11.53 19.53 -13.00
CA GLU A 38 -10.10 19.74 -12.79
C GLU A 38 -9.69 19.43 -11.36
N GLN A 39 -10.52 19.82 -10.39
CA GLN A 39 -10.28 19.48 -8.98
C GLN A 39 -10.41 17.97 -8.78
N ALA A 40 -11.39 17.36 -9.43
CA ALA A 40 -11.56 15.91 -9.36
C ALA A 40 -10.31 15.18 -9.88
N ALA A 41 -9.77 15.65 -11.02
CA ALA A 41 -8.55 15.05 -11.58
C ALA A 41 -7.35 15.20 -10.64
N ALA A 42 -7.21 16.34 -9.98
CA ALA A 42 -6.14 16.56 -9.02
C ALA A 42 -6.24 15.59 -7.84
N HIS A 43 -7.45 15.40 -7.28
CA HIS A 43 -7.65 14.45 -6.20
C HIS A 43 -7.41 13.02 -6.65
N ALA A 44 -7.81 12.66 -7.87
CA ALA A 44 -7.58 11.33 -8.42
C ALA A 44 -6.08 11.03 -8.55
N GLN A 45 -5.29 12.03 -8.98
CA GLN A 45 -3.84 11.86 -9.08
C GLN A 45 -3.20 11.62 -7.71
N VAL A 46 -3.64 12.36 -6.68
CA VAL A 46 -3.13 12.17 -5.31
C VAL A 46 -3.53 10.79 -4.80
N ALA A 47 -4.76 10.37 -5.06
CA ALA A 47 -5.21 9.03 -4.67
C ALA A 47 -4.36 7.94 -5.31
N ASN A 48 -4.06 8.07 -6.60
CA ASN A 48 -3.22 7.11 -7.32
C ASN A 48 -1.79 7.09 -6.77
N GLY A 49 -1.25 8.24 -6.37
CA GLY A 49 0.06 8.32 -5.73
C GLY A 49 0.10 7.54 -4.41
N HIS A 50 -0.93 7.72 -3.58
CA HIS A 50 -1.04 6.95 -2.33
C HIS A 50 -1.18 5.45 -2.59
N LEU A 51 -1.93 5.09 -3.62
CA LEU A 51 -2.09 3.69 -3.98
C LEU A 51 -0.75 3.06 -4.40
N ALA A 52 0.05 3.80 -5.15
CA ALA A 52 1.39 3.36 -5.54
C ALA A 52 2.28 3.13 -4.32
N HIS A 53 2.25 4.05 -3.35
CA HIS A 53 3.00 3.89 -2.10
C HIS A 53 2.52 2.69 -1.29
N ALA A 54 1.22 2.47 -1.22
CA ALA A 54 0.66 1.30 -0.55
C ALA A 54 1.11 0.00 -1.22
N THR A 55 1.14 -0.01 -2.56
CA THR A 55 1.61 -1.16 -3.33
C THR A 55 3.08 -1.45 -3.06
N ASP A 56 3.92 -0.41 -3.01
CA ASP A 56 5.34 -0.56 -2.68
C ASP A 56 5.52 -1.16 -1.29
N SER A 57 4.77 -0.68 -0.30
CA SER A 57 4.84 -1.22 1.06
C SER A 57 4.41 -2.68 1.10
N ALA A 58 3.34 -3.03 0.39
CA ALA A 58 2.87 -4.41 0.30
C ALA A 58 3.90 -5.32 -0.38
N THR A 59 4.55 -4.82 -1.41
CA THR A 59 5.61 -5.53 -2.13
C THR A 59 6.78 -5.81 -1.19
N ASP A 60 7.18 -4.84 -0.39
CA ASP A 60 8.27 -5.01 0.57
C ASP A 60 7.94 -6.08 1.60
N VAL A 61 6.71 -6.13 2.09
CA VAL A 61 6.26 -7.19 3.00
C VAL A 61 6.32 -8.55 2.31
N SER A 62 5.87 -8.63 1.06
CA SER A 62 5.90 -9.88 0.29
C SER A 62 7.32 -10.39 0.11
N LYS A 63 8.27 -9.50 -0.13
CA LYS A 63 9.70 -9.88 -0.24
C LYS A 63 10.22 -10.47 1.07
N LEU A 64 9.87 -9.87 2.19
CA LEU A 64 10.27 -10.38 3.51
C LEU A 64 9.67 -11.77 3.75
N GLN A 65 8.40 -11.94 3.44
CA GLN A 65 7.71 -13.23 3.60
C GLN A 65 8.29 -14.31 2.69
N ALA A 66 8.60 -13.96 1.45
CA ALA A 66 9.19 -14.89 0.50
C ALA A 66 10.57 -15.37 0.98
N SER A 67 11.38 -14.48 1.52
CA SER A 67 12.67 -14.84 2.12
C SER A 67 12.49 -15.85 3.25
N LYS A 68 11.54 -15.58 4.14
CA LYS A 68 11.26 -16.47 5.27
C LYS A 68 10.77 -17.83 4.82
N GLN A 69 9.89 -17.87 3.84
CA GLN A 69 9.37 -19.12 3.30
C GLN A 69 10.45 -19.90 2.56
N GLY A 70 11.36 -19.19 1.87
CA GLY A 70 12.51 -19.82 1.25
C GLY A 70 13.43 -20.51 2.24
N GLU A 71 13.67 -19.88 3.37
CA GLU A 71 14.46 -20.47 4.46
C GLU A 71 13.77 -21.70 5.03
N ALA A 72 12.46 -21.62 5.25
CA ALA A 72 11.69 -22.76 5.75
C ALA A 72 11.72 -23.92 4.76
N ALA A 73 11.63 -23.65 3.47
CA ALA A 73 11.69 -24.67 2.42
C ALA A 73 13.07 -25.35 2.39
N LYS A 74 14.13 -24.58 2.54
CA LYS A 74 15.49 -25.12 2.63
C LYS A 74 15.65 -26.06 3.85
N GLY A 75 15.12 -25.62 4.99
CA GLY A 75 15.14 -26.43 6.19
C GLY A 75 14.40 -27.75 6.01
N ALA A 76 13.22 -27.70 5.39
CA ALA A 76 12.44 -28.89 5.09
C ALA A 76 13.20 -29.85 4.17
N LYS A 77 13.90 -29.33 3.16
CA LYS A 77 14.70 -30.14 2.25
C LYS A 77 15.90 -30.79 2.93
N ALA A 78 16.51 -30.07 3.85
CA ALA A 78 17.66 -30.56 4.61
C ALA A 78 17.29 -31.68 5.56
N ALA A 79 16.07 -31.69 6.02
CA ALA A 79 15.59 -32.76 6.90
C ALA A 79 15.28 -34.03 6.13
#